data_ef4efe63a8ce81a98f45a8945cb438e4
#
_entry.id   ef4efe63a8ce81a98f45a8945cb438e4
#
_cell.length_a   1.000
_cell.length_b   1.000
_cell.length_c   1.000
_cell.angle_alpha   90.00
_cell.angle_beta   90.00
_cell.angle_gamma   90.00
#
_symmetry.space_group_name_H-M   'P 1'
#
loop_
_entity.id
_entity.type
_entity.pdbx_description
1 polymer ?
#
loop_
_entity_poly.entity_id
_entity_poly.type
_entity_poly.pdbx_seq_one_letter_code
_entity_poly.pdbx_strand_id
1 'polypeptide(L)'
;STNRGRARVAYDDYPTPAWCVRRLVEAVDLPGGRWVEPCAGRGSIINAVEHRVDWTAIEIRPECREPLELLTPQAYIEDFRRTSLGTDYDVCITNPPYNLAMEAVLWGTRAARVTVMLLRLNFLGSAKRADFMTHVAPDVYVLPNRPSFTGKGTDSIEYAWFVWQRETLLRRRGKIQVLAATPRS
;
A
#
# COMPACT_ATOMS: atom_id res chain seq x y z
N SER A 1 -13.60 6.97 -30.03
CA SER A 1 -13.77 5.49 -30.01
C SER A 1 -12.99 4.93 -28.85
N THR A 2 -13.66 4.72 -27.77
CA THR A 2 -13.12 4.13 -26.53
C THR A 2 -12.98 2.63 -26.70
N ASN A 3 -11.77 2.13 -26.67
CA ASN A 3 -11.45 0.71 -26.74
C ASN A 3 -11.89 0.02 -25.43
N ARG A 4 -13.17 -0.38 -25.35
CA ARG A 4 -13.77 -1.16 -24.29
C ARG A 4 -13.63 -2.63 -24.62
N GLY A 5 -12.47 -3.24 -24.35
CA GLY A 5 -12.35 -4.66 -24.70
C GLY A 5 -11.01 -5.32 -24.34
N ARG A 6 -10.36 -4.91 -23.28
CA ARG A 6 -9.37 -5.79 -22.63
C ARG A 6 -10.05 -6.43 -21.43
N ALA A 7 -10.21 -7.76 -21.49
CA ALA A 7 -10.54 -8.54 -20.33
C ALA A 7 -9.59 -8.11 -19.19
N ARG A 8 -10.16 -7.61 -18.07
CA ARG A 8 -9.37 -7.33 -16.86
C ARG A 8 -8.76 -8.66 -16.46
N VAL A 9 -7.43 -8.76 -16.57
CA VAL A 9 -6.71 -9.89 -15.99
C VAL A 9 -7.03 -9.86 -14.50
N ALA A 10 -7.51 -10.97 -13.97
CA ALA A 10 -8.15 -11.04 -12.65
C ALA A 10 -7.24 -10.66 -11.48
N TYR A 11 -5.94 -10.51 -11.69
CA TYR A 11 -4.96 -10.07 -10.69
C TYR A 11 -3.79 -9.42 -11.43
N ASP A 12 -3.89 -8.13 -11.71
CA ASP A 12 -2.82 -7.38 -12.34
C ASP A 12 -1.60 -7.32 -11.40
N ASP A 13 -0.47 -7.81 -11.88
CA ASP A 13 0.81 -7.70 -11.20
C ASP A 13 1.39 -6.30 -11.46
N TYR A 14 1.17 -5.39 -10.53
CA TYR A 14 1.68 -4.02 -10.58
C TYR A 14 2.76 -3.82 -9.51
N PRO A 15 4.00 -4.22 -9.77
CA PRO A 15 5.08 -4.06 -8.81
C PRO A 15 5.28 -2.58 -8.47
N THR A 16 5.28 -2.27 -7.19
CA THR A 16 5.51 -0.91 -6.72
C THR A 16 6.95 -0.51 -6.97
N PRO A 17 7.22 0.56 -7.74
CA PRO A 17 8.58 1.01 -7.98
C PRO A 17 9.29 1.36 -6.66
N ALA A 18 10.53 0.90 -6.50
CA ALA A 18 11.29 1.08 -5.26
C ALA A 18 11.43 2.55 -4.83
N TRP A 19 11.51 3.48 -5.79
CA TRP A 19 11.59 4.91 -5.48
C TRP A 19 10.34 5.44 -4.76
N CYS A 20 9.15 4.85 -5.01
CA CYS A 20 7.93 5.22 -4.27
C CYS A 20 8.07 4.93 -2.79
N VAL A 21 8.64 3.76 -2.45
CA VAL A 21 8.88 3.34 -1.06
C VAL A 21 9.98 4.20 -0.43
N ARG A 22 11.08 4.45 -1.16
CA ARG A 22 12.15 5.34 -0.65
C ARG A 22 11.63 6.71 -0.29
N ARG A 23 10.81 7.34 -1.14
CA ARG A 23 10.20 8.64 -0.85
C ARG A 23 9.30 8.63 0.38
N LEU A 24 8.60 7.53 0.62
CA LEU A 24 7.82 7.36 1.84
C LEU A 24 8.70 7.33 3.09
N VAL A 25 9.71 6.46 3.13
CA VAL A 25 10.55 6.27 4.33
C VAL A 25 11.47 7.46 4.61
N GLU A 26 11.78 8.28 3.60
CA GLU A 26 12.47 9.57 3.79
C GLU A 26 11.56 10.61 4.48
N ALA A 27 10.25 10.53 4.30
CA ALA A 27 9.30 11.53 4.76
C ALA A 27 8.54 11.14 6.03
N VAL A 28 8.45 9.84 6.31
CA VAL A 28 7.65 9.29 7.41
C VAL A 28 8.52 8.40 8.27
N ASP A 29 8.66 8.76 9.53
CA ASP A 29 9.31 7.90 10.52
C ASP A 29 8.37 6.76 10.89
N LEU A 30 8.63 5.58 10.30
CA LEU A 30 7.86 4.37 10.54
C LEU A 30 8.53 3.55 11.65
N PRO A 31 7.76 3.02 12.61
CA PRO A 31 8.32 2.20 13.67
C PRO A 31 8.96 0.92 13.11
N GLY A 32 10.05 0.48 13.70
CA GLY A 32 10.58 -0.86 13.46
C GLY A 32 9.64 -1.95 14.00
N GLY A 33 10.08 -3.21 13.96
CA GLY A 33 9.34 -4.34 14.51
C GLY A 33 8.63 -5.18 13.46
N ARG A 34 7.38 -5.54 13.72
CA ARG A 34 6.59 -6.47 12.87
C ARG A 34 5.79 -5.74 11.81
N TRP A 35 6.12 -5.99 10.56
CA TRP A 35 5.43 -5.38 9.41
C TRP A 35 4.64 -6.42 8.63
N VAL A 36 3.51 -6.02 8.05
CA VAL A 36 2.70 -6.87 7.19
C VAL A 36 2.38 -6.19 5.86
N GLU A 37 2.52 -6.95 4.78
CA GLU A 37 2.05 -6.56 3.44
C GLU A 37 0.91 -7.49 3.00
N PRO A 38 -0.36 -7.03 3.04
CA PRO A 38 -1.54 -7.89 2.78
C PRO A 38 -1.83 -8.14 1.29
N CYS A 39 -1.12 -7.48 0.38
CA CYS A 39 -1.20 -7.71 -1.06
C CYS A 39 0.22 -7.69 -1.63
N ALA A 40 1.05 -8.64 -1.18
CA ALA A 40 2.50 -8.57 -1.32
C ALA A 40 3.02 -8.74 -2.75
N GLY A 41 2.23 -9.30 -3.65
CA GLY A 41 2.69 -9.60 -4.99
C GLY A 41 3.93 -10.50 -4.97
N ARG A 42 4.97 -10.07 -5.65
CA ARG A 42 6.29 -10.71 -5.61
C ARG A 42 7.25 -10.04 -4.62
N GLY A 43 6.74 -9.22 -3.69
CA GLY A 43 7.51 -8.58 -2.63
C GLY A 43 8.25 -7.32 -3.04
N SER A 44 7.74 -6.53 -3.98
CA SER A 44 8.41 -5.30 -4.45
C SER A 44 8.57 -4.25 -3.34
N ILE A 45 7.60 -4.10 -2.45
CA ILE A 45 7.69 -3.21 -1.29
C ILE A 45 8.67 -3.77 -0.26
N ILE A 46 8.58 -5.08 0.04
CA ILE A 46 9.49 -5.77 0.97
C ILE A 46 10.95 -5.55 0.56
N ASN A 47 11.25 -5.76 -0.73
CA ASN A 47 12.59 -5.55 -1.28
C ASN A 47 13.06 -4.09 -1.24
N ALA A 48 12.14 -3.13 -1.26
CA ALA A 48 12.48 -1.71 -1.29
C ALA A 48 12.71 -1.09 0.10
N VAL A 49 12.34 -1.78 1.17
CA VAL A 49 12.58 -1.35 2.55
C VAL A 49 13.96 -1.82 3.00
N GLU A 50 14.90 -0.88 3.17
CA GLU A 50 16.31 -1.17 3.44
C GLU A 50 16.63 -1.49 4.91
N HIS A 51 15.71 -1.17 5.83
CA HIS A 51 15.92 -1.46 7.25
C HIS A 51 15.32 -2.79 7.67
N ARG A 52 15.94 -3.40 8.69
CA ARG A 52 15.50 -4.68 9.20
C ARG A 52 14.18 -4.57 9.94
N VAL A 53 13.17 -5.27 9.43
CA VAL A 53 11.88 -5.48 10.05
C VAL A 53 11.47 -6.95 9.89
N ASP A 54 10.58 -7.42 10.77
CA ASP A 54 10.05 -8.78 10.68
C ASP A 54 8.82 -8.77 9.76
N TRP A 55 9.02 -9.24 8.53
CA TRP A 55 7.97 -9.23 7.52
C TRP A 55 7.02 -10.42 7.63
N THR A 56 5.72 -10.12 7.54
CA THR A 56 4.66 -11.04 7.17
C THR A 56 4.14 -10.64 5.80
N ALA A 57 4.18 -11.55 4.84
CA ALA A 57 3.65 -11.34 3.48
C ALA A 57 2.38 -12.15 3.27
N ILE A 58 1.32 -11.52 2.79
CA ILE A 58 0.07 -12.20 2.41
C ILE A 58 -0.20 -11.90 0.94
N GLU A 59 -0.47 -12.92 0.16
CA GLU A 59 -0.77 -12.80 -1.27
C GLU A 59 -1.75 -13.89 -1.68
N ILE A 60 -2.73 -13.54 -2.49
CA ILE A 60 -3.76 -14.50 -2.92
C ILE A 60 -3.30 -15.41 -4.07
N ARG A 61 -2.29 -14.98 -4.85
CA ARG A 61 -1.80 -15.67 -6.04
C ARG A 61 -0.76 -16.74 -5.70
N PRO A 62 -1.04 -18.02 -6.00
CA PRO A 62 -0.11 -19.12 -5.68
C PRO A 62 1.28 -19.00 -6.34
N GLU A 63 1.37 -18.40 -7.51
CA GLU A 63 2.62 -18.18 -8.24
C GLU A 63 3.59 -17.18 -7.59
N CYS A 64 3.11 -16.46 -6.58
CA CYS A 64 3.93 -15.55 -5.79
C CYS A 64 4.58 -16.22 -4.56
N ARG A 65 4.26 -17.47 -4.27
CA ARG A 65 4.78 -18.21 -3.11
C ARG A 65 6.31 -18.24 -3.08
N GLU A 66 6.92 -18.80 -4.11
CA GLU A 66 8.37 -18.99 -4.17
C GLU A 66 9.15 -17.65 -4.01
N PRO A 67 8.85 -16.58 -4.77
CA PRO A 67 9.49 -15.29 -4.56
C PRO A 67 9.31 -14.73 -3.14
N LEU A 68 8.16 -14.92 -2.50
CA LEU A 68 7.93 -14.39 -1.16
C LEU A 68 8.66 -15.20 -0.09
N GLU A 69 8.71 -16.51 -0.20
CA GLU A 69 9.44 -17.39 0.73
C GLU A 69 10.96 -17.11 0.73
N LEU A 70 11.51 -16.57 -0.37
CA LEU A 70 12.90 -16.09 -0.43
C LEU A 70 13.12 -14.79 0.36
N LEU A 71 12.07 -14.01 0.60
CA LEU A 71 12.13 -12.71 1.28
C LEU A 71 11.80 -12.79 2.77
N THR A 72 10.87 -13.67 3.13
CA THR A 72 10.44 -13.85 4.52
C THR A 72 9.96 -15.28 4.77
N PRO A 73 10.28 -15.86 5.93
CA PRO A 73 9.72 -17.16 6.33
C PRO A 73 8.22 -17.09 6.64
N GLN A 74 7.66 -15.89 6.81
CA GLN A 74 6.23 -15.66 7.10
C GLN A 74 5.50 -15.23 5.82
N ALA A 75 5.55 -16.08 4.78
CA ALA A 75 4.83 -15.89 3.53
C ALA A 75 3.58 -16.79 3.48
N TYR A 76 2.40 -16.17 3.33
CA TYR A 76 1.11 -16.84 3.35
C TYR A 76 0.38 -16.62 2.01
N ILE A 77 -0.02 -17.72 1.37
CA ILE A 77 -0.81 -17.65 0.14
C ILE A 77 -2.28 -17.82 0.51
N GLU A 78 -2.93 -16.69 0.76
CA GLU A 78 -4.33 -16.62 1.17
C GLU A 78 -4.93 -15.23 0.90
N ASP A 79 -6.22 -15.11 1.03
CA ASP A 79 -6.92 -13.82 0.97
C ASP A 79 -6.81 -13.09 2.32
N PHE A 80 -6.19 -11.91 2.36
CA PHE A 80 -6.02 -11.12 3.58
C PHE A 80 -7.34 -10.84 4.31
N ARG A 81 -8.46 -10.80 3.60
CA ARG A 81 -9.80 -10.58 4.19
C ARG A 81 -10.29 -11.76 5.04
N ARG A 82 -9.69 -12.93 4.83
CA ARG A 82 -10.08 -14.21 5.49
C ARG A 82 -8.99 -14.76 6.39
N THR A 83 -7.85 -14.09 6.44
CA THR A 83 -6.72 -14.55 7.25
C THR A 83 -7.07 -14.61 8.73
N SER A 84 -6.57 -15.62 9.41
CA SER A 84 -6.59 -15.77 10.87
C SER A 84 -5.33 -15.20 11.54
N LEU A 85 -4.42 -14.61 10.76
CA LEU A 85 -3.21 -13.99 11.30
C LEU A 85 -3.56 -12.88 12.29
N GLY A 86 -2.74 -12.75 13.31
CA GLY A 86 -2.96 -11.79 14.40
C GLY A 86 -2.99 -10.34 13.96
N THR A 87 -3.40 -9.48 14.86
CA THR A 87 -3.61 -8.03 14.63
C THR A 87 -2.60 -7.17 15.37
N ASP A 88 -1.39 -7.67 15.63
CA ASP A 88 -0.39 -7.00 16.46
C ASP A 88 0.86 -6.67 15.64
N TYR A 89 0.62 -5.96 14.52
CA TYR A 89 1.69 -5.44 13.68
C TYR A 89 1.99 -3.96 14.03
N ASP A 90 3.26 -3.58 13.88
CA ASP A 90 3.65 -2.18 13.99
C ASP A 90 3.26 -1.41 12.74
N VAL A 91 3.48 -1.99 11.56
CA VAL A 91 3.13 -1.37 10.27
C VAL A 91 2.42 -2.37 9.36
N CYS A 92 1.34 -1.90 8.74
CA CYS A 92 0.73 -2.51 7.55
C CYS A 92 1.00 -1.60 6.35
N ILE A 93 1.70 -2.11 5.35
CA ILE A 93 2.02 -1.34 4.14
C ILE A 93 1.71 -2.15 2.89
N THR A 94 1.04 -1.53 1.91
CA THR A 94 0.76 -2.19 0.63
C THR A 94 0.32 -1.22 -0.47
N ASN A 95 0.36 -1.71 -1.71
CA ASN A 95 -0.29 -1.16 -2.89
C ASN A 95 -1.48 -2.08 -3.26
N PRO A 96 -2.66 -1.88 -2.67
CA PRO A 96 -3.77 -2.81 -2.85
C PRO A 96 -4.41 -2.67 -4.23
N PRO A 97 -5.06 -3.74 -4.76
CA PRO A 97 -5.93 -3.61 -5.92
C PRO A 97 -7.01 -2.55 -5.69
N TYR A 98 -7.32 -1.73 -6.71
CA TYR A 98 -8.24 -0.58 -6.55
C TYR A 98 -9.62 -0.94 -6.03
N ASN A 99 -10.14 -2.06 -6.48
CA ASN A 99 -11.44 -2.56 -6.05
C ASN A 99 -11.46 -3.07 -4.60
N LEU A 100 -10.30 -3.33 -4.01
CA LEU A 100 -10.12 -3.78 -2.63
C LEU A 100 -9.47 -2.71 -1.73
N ALA A 101 -9.25 -1.50 -2.24
CA ALA A 101 -8.53 -0.46 -1.51
C ALA A 101 -9.18 -0.13 -0.15
N MET A 102 -10.51 -0.02 -0.09
CA MET A 102 -11.20 0.28 1.16
C MET A 102 -11.12 -0.87 2.16
N GLU A 103 -11.28 -2.11 1.69
CA GLU A 103 -11.12 -3.32 2.52
C GLU A 103 -9.70 -3.43 3.08
N ALA A 104 -8.69 -3.13 2.26
CA ALA A 104 -7.30 -3.13 2.71
C ALA A 104 -7.04 -2.06 3.77
N VAL A 105 -7.59 -0.85 3.62
CA VAL A 105 -7.50 0.22 4.63
C VAL A 105 -8.16 -0.23 5.94
N LEU A 106 -9.38 -0.74 5.88
CA LEU A 106 -10.12 -1.19 7.07
C LEU A 106 -9.42 -2.38 7.76
N TRP A 107 -8.86 -3.30 6.98
CA TRP A 107 -8.09 -4.41 7.52
C TRP A 107 -6.80 -3.91 8.19
N GLY A 108 -6.02 -3.08 7.51
CA GLY A 108 -4.77 -2.52 8.01
C GLY A 108 -4.96 -1.74 9.31
N THR A 109 -5.97 -0.85 9.39
CA THR A 109 -6.24 -0.06 10.60
C THR A 109 -6.63 -0.90 11.81
N ARG A 110 -7.12 -2.11 11.61
CA ARG A 110 -7.34 -3.11 12.67
C ARG A 110 -6.11 -3.94 12.99
N ALA A 111 -5.33 -4.30 11.96
CA ALA A 111 -4.21 -5.21 12.08
C ALA A 111 -2.93 -4.53 12.62
N ALA A 112 -2.70 -3.24 12.33
CA ALA A 112 -1.44 -2.57 12.63
C ALA A 112 -1.62 -1.24 13.36
N ARG A 113 -0.56 -0.80 14.05
CA ARG A 113 -0.49 0.53 14.70
C ARG A 113 -0.42 1.65 13.66
N VAL A 114 0.33 1.43 12.59
CA VAL A 114 0.46 2.35 11.45
C VAL A 114 0.03 1.63 10.18
N THR A 115 -0.89 2.23 9.43
CA THR A 115 -1.38 1.71 8.15
C THR A 115 -0.95 2.63 7.03
N VAL A 116 -0.28 2.09 6.02
CA VAL A 116 0.31 2.83 4.91
C VAL A 116 -0.16 2.22 3.59
N MET A 117 -0.88 3.00 2.80
CA MET A 117 -1.45 2.53 1.53
C MET A 117 -1.02 3.41 0.37
N LEU A 118 -0.50 2.81 -0.70
CA LEU A 118 -0.28 3.51 -1.96
C LEU A 118 -1.58 3.55 -2.73
N LEU A 119 -2.19 4.72 -2.85
CA LEU A 119 -3.49 4.87 -3.47
C LEU A 119 -3.51 6.01 -4.48
N ARG A 120 -4.46 5.98 -5.41
CA ARG A 120 -4.76 7.11 -6.29
C ARG A 120 -5.28 8.29 -5.48
N LEU A 121 -4.91 9.52 -5.87
CA LEU A 121 -5.38 10.73 -5.15
C LEU A 121 -6.90 10.85 -5.08
N ASN A 122 -7.61 10.35 -6.10
CA ASN A 122 -9.08 10.35 -6.09
C ASN A 122 -9.71 9.44 -5.02
N PHE A 123 -8.90 8.66 -4.28
CA PHE A 123 -9.38 7.93 -3.12
C PHE A 123 -9.95 8.86 -2.04
N LEU A 124 -9.46 10.10 -1.95
CA LEU A 124 -9.97 11.13 -1.04
C LEU A 124 -11.42 11.52 -1.33
N GLY A 125 -11.80 11.55 -2.61
CA GLY A 125 -13.11 12.04 -3.03
C GLY A 125 -14.05 10.90 -3.43
N SER A 126 -14.98 10.52 -2.57
CA SER A 126 -16.07 9.59 -2.90
C SER A 126 -17.18 9.67 -1.87
N ALA A 127 -18.43 9.78 -2.32
CA ALA A 127 -19.59 9.75 -1.43
C ALA A 127 -19.62 8.48 -0.56
N LYS A 128 -19.20 7.34 -1.11
CA LYS A 128 -19.15 6.06 -0.37
C LYS A 128 -18.14 6.04 0.78
N ARG A 129 -17.11 6.89 0.73
CA ARG A 129 -16.04 6.96 1.74
C ARG A 129 -16.10 8.25 2.57
N ALA A 130 -17.04 9.15 2.26
CA ALA A 130 -17.09 10.48 2.87
C ALA A 130 -17.15 10.41 4.39
N ASP A 131 -18.01 9.56 4.94
CA ASP A 131 -18.15 9.38 6.39
C ASP A 131 -16.85 8.88 7.02
N PHE A 132 -16.25 7.82 6.48
CA PHE A 132 -14.95 7.31 6.95
C PHE A 132 -13.87 8.39 6.88
N MET A 133 -13.72 9.07 5.74
CA MET A 133 -12.67 10.08 5.54
C MET A 133 -12.87 11.32 6.42
N THR A 134 -14.10 11.64 6.79
CA THR A 134 -14.40 12.74 7.71
C THR A 134 -13.98 12.43 9.14
N HIS A 135 -14.20 11.19 9.59
CA HIS A 135 -13.90 10.79 10.97
C HIS A 135 -12.48 10.24 11.15
N VAL A 136 -11.90 9.65 10.10
CA VAL A 136 -10.63 8.93 10.14
C VAL A 136 -9.72 9.41 9.00
N ALA A 137 -9.45 10.72 8.95
CA ALA A 137 -8.64 11.30 7.90
C ALA A 137 -7.18 10.85 7.99
N PRO A 138 -6.57 10.36 6.89
CA PRO A 138 -5.16 10.01 6.83
C PRO A 138 -4.26 11.25 6.68
N ASP A 139 -2.99 11.10 7.02
CA ASP A 139 -1.96 11.95 6.44
C ASP A 139 -1.70 11.50 4.98
N VAL A 140 -1.55 12.43 4.06
CA VAL A 140 -1.40 12.16 2.63
C VAL A 140 -0.07 12.71 2.12
N TYR A 141 0.78 11.83 1.60
CA TYR A 141 2.09 12.16 1.06
C TYR A 141 2.08 11.97 -0.45
N VAL A 142 1.93 13.06 -1.17
CA VAL A 142 1.73 13.06 -2.63
C VAL A 142 3.05 12.77 -3.35
N LEU A 143 3.03 11.79 -4.26
CA LEU A 143 4.14 11.53 -5.17
C LEU A 143 4.04 12.47 -6.37
N PRO A 144 5.00 13.39 -6.58
CA PRO A 144 4.94 14.35 -7.69
C PRO A 144 5.24 13.69 -9.05
N ASN A 145 5.97 12.56 -9.03
CA ASN A 145 6.18 11.74 -10.21
C ASN A 145 5.08 10.65 -10.26
N ARG A 146 4.56 10.40 -11.46
CA ARG A 146 3.62 9.31 -11.69
C ARG A 146 4.37 7.97 -11.73
N PRO A 147 3.99 6.98 -10.92
CA PRO A 147 4.59 5.66 -10.97
C PRO A 147 4.36 4.99 -12.33
N SER A 148 5.32 4.18 -12.76
CA SER A 148 5.16 3.24 -13.86
C SER A 148 5.07 1.84 -13.29
N PHE A 149 3.88 1.28 -13.26
CA PHE A 149 3.68 -0.08 -12.73
C PHE A 149 3.89 -1.16 -13.79
N THR A 150 3.87 -0.79 -15.07
CA THR A 150 4.04 -1.74 -16.19
C THR A 150 5.43 -1.70 -16.82
N GLY A 151 6.28 -0.75 -16.42
CA GLY A 151 7.56 -0.47 -17.08
C GLY A 151 7.43 0.12 -18.50
N LYS A 152 6.20 0.35 -18.99
CA LYS A 152 5.91 0.86 -20.33
C LYS A 152 5.27 2.25 -20.25
N GLY A 153 5.99 3.23 -19.70
CA GLY A 153 5.48 4.58 -19.50
C GLY A 153 4.83 4.78 -18.12
N THR A 154 4.51 6.03 -17.78
CA THR A 154 3.89 6.39 -16.49
C THR A 154 2.39 6.19 -16.53
N ASP A 155 1.78 5.88 -15.38
CA ASP A 155 0.32 5.92 -15.23
C ASP A 155 -0.18 7.35 -15.53
N SER A 156 -1.40 7.47 -16.00
CA SER A 156 -2.05 8.77 -16.26
C SER A 156 -2.61 9.41 -14.99
N ILE A 157 -2.47 8.75 -13.84
CA ILE A 157 -3.10 9.10 -12.58
C ILE A 157 -2.04 9.38 -11.52
N GLU A 158 -2.30 10.38 -10.69
CA GLU A 158 -1.49 10.73 -9.53
C GLU A 158 -1.73 9.76 -8.37
N TYR A 159 -0.65 9.47 -7.64
CA TYR A 159 -0.63 8.60 -6.48
C TYR A 159 -0.09 9.31 -5.25
N ALA A 160 -0.48 8.82 -4.10
CA ALA A 160 0.04 9.24 -2.81
C ALA A 160 0.13 8.06 -1.85
N TRP A 161 1.00 8.17 -0.87
CA TRP A 161 0.95 7.35 0.31
C TRP A 161 -0.04 7.93 1.31
N PHE A 162 -0.98 7.12 1.74
CA PHE A 162 -1.97 7.45 2.76
C PHE A 162 -1.57 6.76 4.04
N VAL A 163 -1.43 7.54 5.12
CA VAL A 163 -0.92 7.04 6.40
C VAL A 163 -1.95 7.28 7.51
N TRP A 164 -2.38 6.21 8.14
CA TRP A 164 -3.24 6.22 9.32
C TRP A 164 -2.44 5.71 10.52
N GLN A 165 -2.49 6.45 11.62
CA GLN A 165 -1.87 6.04 12.89
C GLN A 165 -2.98 5.76 13.91
N ARG A 166 -3.07 4.53 14.40
CA ARG A 166 -4.15 4.08 15.30
C ARG A 166 -4.34 5.00 16.52
N GLU A 167 -3.26 5.44 17.13
CA GLU A 167 -3.30 6.28 18.33
C GLU A 167 -3.88 7.69 18.08
N THR A 168 -3.90 8.12 16.83
CA THR A 168 -4.32 9.47 16.44
C THR A 168 -5.57 9.49 15.56
N LEU A 169 -6.15 8.34 15.22
CA LEU A 169 -7.27 8.23 14.29
C LEU A 169 -8.46 9.15 14.63
N LEU A 170 -8.73 9.34 15.92
CA LEU A 170 -9.87 10.16 16.39
C LEU A 170 -9.47 11.57 16.84
N ARG A 171 -8.18 11.93 16.80
CA ARG A 171 -7.67 13.19 17.38
C ARG A 171 -7.02 14.14 16.39
N ARG A 172 -6.72 13.70 15.17
CA ARG A 172 -5.96 14.47 14.18
C ARG A 172 -6.77 14.74 12.92
N ARG A 173 -6.63 15.97 12.42
CA ARG A 173 -6.93 16.26 11.01
C ARG A 173 -5.74 15.76 10.19
N GLY A 174 -6.01 15.04 9.11
CA GLY A 174 -4.97 14.61 8.17
C GLY A 174 -4.26 15.82 7.55
N LYS A 175 -2.95 15.68 7.32
CA LYS A 175 -2.15 16.67 6.59
C LYS A 175 -1.90 16.19 5.16
N ILE A 176 -1.64 17.14 4.26
CA ILE A 176 -1.20 16.87 2.89
C ILE A 176 0.22 17.41 2.73
N GLN A 177 1.12 16.58 2.23
CA GLN A 177 2.49 16.94 1.89
C GLN A 177 2.84 16.42 0.50
N VAL A 178 3.43 17.26 -0.34
CA VAL A 178 4.03 16.83 -1.62
C VAL A 178 5.47 16.42 -1.35
N LEU A 179 5.82 15.22 -1.77
CA LEU A 179 7.16 14.67 -1.58
C LEU A 179 8.15 15.25 -2.61
N ALA A 180 9.46 15.07 -2.37
CA ALA A 180 10.48 15.49 -3.31
C ALA A 180 10.36 14.69 -4.63
N ALA A 181 10.53 15.38 -5.74
CA ALA A 181 10.56 14.76 -7.05
C ALA A 181 11.76 13.80 -7.18
N THR A 182 11.55 12.69 -7.86
CA THR A 182 12.62 11.75 -8.21
C THR A 182 13.13 12.12 -9.61
N PRO A 183 14.44 12.38 -9.81
CA PRO A 183 14.98 12.61 -11.13
C PRO A 183 14.65 11.46 -12.06
N ARG A 184 14.36 11.78 -13.32
CA ARG A 184 14.20 10.76 -14.37
C ARG A 184 15.59 10.19 -14.65
N SER A 185 15.73 8.88 -14.55
CA SER A 185 16.91 8.13 -15.00
C SER A 185 16.96 8.07 -16.51
#